data_590074470da5ef27d32a514b11037dcc
#
_entry.id   590074470da5ef27d32a514b11037dcc
#
_cell.length_a   1.000
_cell.length_b   1.000
_cell.length_c   1.000
_cell.angle_alpha   90.00
_cell.angle_beta   90.00
_cell.angle_gamma   90.00
#
_symmetry.space_group_name_H-M   'P 1'
#
loop_
_entity.id
_entity.type
_entity.pdbx_description
1 polymer ?
#
loop_
_entity_poly.entity_id
_entity_poly.type
_entity_poly.pdbx_seq_one_letter_code
_entity_poly.pdbx_strand_id
1 'polypeptide(L)'
;MSGPMDDPVHCLVPENLGSPIKGRASGPLANLTFVAKDLFDVVGHRTSNGSPDFHHHAKPPLTNAVVISKLIAAGATLTGMTICDEFFYSLTGANTHYGTPINARAPGRLPGGSSSGSAAALTAGMS
;
A
#
# COMPACT_ATOMS: atom_id res chain seq x y z
N MET A 1 15.79 14.21 -3.86
CA MET A 1 15.35 12.87 -4.33
C MET A 1 14.60 12.18 -3.19
N SER A 2 13.35 11.84 -3.40
CA SER A 2 12.63 11.01 -2.44
C SER A 2 13.06 9.56 -2.67
N GLY A 3 13.82 9.00 -1.74
CA GLY A 3 14.11 7.57 -1.67
C GLY A 3 12.85 6.76 -1.36
N PRO A 4 12.99 5.43 -1.22
CA PRO A 4 11.88 4.60 -0.78
C PRO A 4 11.36 5.09 0.57
N MET A 5 10.05 4.95 0.76
CA MET A 5 9.38 5.36 2.00
C MET A 5 9.93 4.55 3.18
N ASP A 6 10.26 5.24 4.28
CA ASP A 6 10.61 4.58 5.54
C ASP A 6 9.39 3.82 6.08
N ASP A 7 9.61 2.63 6.62
CA ASP A 7 8.55 1.72 7.07
C ASP A 7 8.75 1.25 8.52
N PRO A 8 8.54 2.14 9.49
CA PRO A 8 8.76 1.81 10.89
C PRO A 8 7.73 0.81 11.46
N VAL A 9 6.60 0.61 10.80
CA VAL A 9 5.52 -0.28 11.25
C VAL A 9 5.35 -1.51 10.37
N HIS A 10 6.25 -1.74 9.45
CA HIS A 10 6.24 -2.95 8.62
C HIS A 10 4.95 -3.11 7.81
N CYS A 11 4.49 -2.04 7.22
CA CYS A 11 3.21 -1.99 6.52
C CYS A 11 3.31 -2.03 4.99
N LEU A 12 4.51 -1.82 4.45
CA LEU A 12 4.74 -1.79 3.00
C LEU A 12 5.15 -3.17 2.47
N VAL A 13 4.74 -3.49 1.24
CA VAL A 13 5.20 -4.70 0.59
C VAL A 13 6.70 -4.64 0.30
N PRO A 14 7.44 -5.77 0.31
CA PRO A 14 8.88 -5.77 0.05
C PRO A 14 9.24 -5.18 -1.32
N GLU A 15 8.44 -5.47 -2.34
CA GLU A 15 8.61 -4.94 -3.70
C GLU A 15 7.80 -3.66 -3.90
N ASN A 16 7.89 -2.74 -2.96
CA ASN A 16 7.19 -1.47 -2.98
C ASN A 16 7.61 -0.59 -4.17
N LEU A 17 6.90 0.50 -4.38
CA LEU A 17 7.24 1.52 -5.38
C LEU A 17 8.66 2.04 -5.13
N GLY A 18 9.44 2.17 -6.21
CA GLY A 18 10.79 2.72 -6.14
C GLY A 18 10.81 4.22 -5.78
N SER A 19 9.72 4.91 -6.08
CA SER A 19 9.51 6.32 -5.76
C SER A 19 8.02 6.64 -5.74
N PRO A 20 7.59 7.70 -5.03
CA PRO A 20 6.20 8.14 -5.05
C PRO A 20 5.71 8.49 -6.44
N ILE A 21 4.44 8.21 -6.72
CA ILE A 21 3.76 8.64 -7.94
C ILE A 21 3.02 9.93 -7.63
N LYS A 22 3.57 11.04 -8.12
CA LYS A 22 3.04 12.37 -7.84
C LYS A 22 1.67 12.57 -8.46
N GLY A 23 0.77 13.15 -7.68
CA GLY A 23 -0.51 13.64 -8.16
C GLY A 23 -0.36 14.90 -9.05
N ARG A 24 -1.45 15.30 -9.68
CA ARG A 24 -1.48 16.59 -10.39
C ARG A 24 -1.11 17.72 -9.46
N ALA A 25 -0.44 18.73 -10.01
CA ALA A 25 0.01 19.90 -9.23
C ALA A 25 -1.16 20.71 -8.64
N SER A 26 -2.35 20.59 -9.22
CA SER A 26 -3.57 21.27 -8.75
C SER A 26 -4.71 20.26 -8.63
N GLY A 27 -5.58 20.47 -7.67
CA GLY A 27 -6.75 19.66 -7.43
C GLY A 27 -7.16 19.67 -5.96
N PRO A 28 -8.35 19.13 -5.63
CA PRO A 28 -8.86 19.17 -4.26
C PRO A 28 -8.01 18.37 -3.27
N LEU A 29 -7.19 17.43 -3.76
CA LEU A 29 -6.29 16.60 -2.93
C LEU A 29 -4.82 16.95 -3.13
N ALA A 30 -4.51 18.09 -3.73
CA ALA A 30 -3.13 18.55 -3.89
C ALA A 30 -2.45 18.64 -2.51
N ASN A 31 -1.19 18.18 -2.44
CA ASN A 31 -0.39 18.10 -1.22
C ASN A 31 -0.82 17.01 -0.21
N LEU A 32 -1.84 16.21 -0.51
CA LEU A 32 -2.14 15.03 0.27
C LEU A 32 -1.42 13.81 -0.30
N THR A 33 -1.11 12.88 0.60
CA THR A 33 -0.53 11.59 0.23
C THR A 33 -1.53 10.46 0.51
N PHE A 34 -1.33 9.32 -0.15
CA PHE A 34 -2.06 8.12 0.17
C PHE A 34 -1.19 6.89 -0.04
N VAL A 35 -1.52 5.83 0.67
CA VAL A 35 -1.01 4.48 0.42
C VAL A 35 -2.13 3.63 -0.16
N ALA A 36 -1.78 2.62 -0.93
CA ALA A 36 -2.77 1.74 -1.56
C ALA A 36 -2.51 0.29 -1.16
N LYS A 37 -3.57 -0.42 -0.83
CA LYS A 37 -3.54 -1.86 -0.60
C LYS A 37 -3.03 -2.57 -1.86
N ASP A 38 -2.15 -3.54 -1.69
CA ASP A 38 -1.49 -4.24 -2.80
C ASP A 38 -2.39 -5.27 -3.50
N LEU A 39 -3.59 -4.81 -3.81
CA LEU A 39 -4.55 -5.43 -4.70
C LEU A 39 -4.89 -4.51 -5.88
N PHE A 40 -4.67 -3.19 -5.70
CA PHE A 40 -5.00 -2.21 -6.72
C PHE A 40 -3.93 -2.19 -7.80
N ASP A 41 -4.35 -2.25 -9.06
CA ASP A 41 -3.45 -2.11 -10.18
C ASP A 41 -2.83 -0.71 -10.23
N VAL A 42 -1.51 -0.70 -10.30
CA VAL A 42 -0.69 0.49 -10.52
C VAL A 42 0.26 0.18 -11.67
N VAL A 43 0.27 1.02 -12.68
CA VAL A 43 1.10 0.78 -13.89
C VAL A 43 2.54 0.49 -13.51
N GLY A 44 3.07 -0.61 -14.04
CA GLY A 44 4.45 -1.04 -13.83
C GLY A 44 4.71 -1.75 -12.50
N HIS A 45 3.76 -1.76 -11.56
CA HIS A 45 3.87 -2.45 -10.28
C HIS A 45 3.11 -3.77 -10.31
N ARG A 46 3.80 -4.88 -10.01
CA ARG A 46 3.13 -6.18 -9.87
C ARG A 46 2.46 -6.26 -8.52
N THR A 47 1.16 -6.40 -8.49
CA THR A 47 0.43 -6.63 -7.24
C THR A 47 0.74 -8.01 -6.67
N SER A 48 0.80 -8.12 -5.35
CA SER A 48 1.02 -9.41 -4.68
C SER A 48 -0.26 -10.07 -4.21
N ASN A 49 -1.34 -9.32 -3.98
CA ASN A 49 -2.53 -9.81 -3.30
C ASN A 49 -2.18 -10.51 -1.96
N GLY A 50 -1.12 -10.08 -1.31
CA GLY A 50 -0.64 -10.68 -0.07
C GLY A 50 0.12 -12.00 -0.24
N SER A 51 0.48 -12.38 -1.48
CA SER A 51 1.15 -13.64 -1.81
C SER A 51 2.39 -13.41 -2.68
N PRO A 52 3.59 -13.84 -2.22
CA PRO A 52 4.80 -13.78 -3.04
C PRO A 52 4.70 -14.57 -4.33
N ASP A 53 4.04 -15.73 -4.30
CA ASP A 53 3.86 -16.55 -5.48
C ASP A 53 2.99 -15.86 -6.53
N PHE A 54 1.92 -15.20 -6.09
CA PHE A 54 1.09 -14.41 -7.00
C PHE A 54 1.92 -13.26 -7.60
N HIS A 55 2.66 -12.52 -6.79
CA HIS A 55 3.54 -11.46 -7.25
C HIS A 55 4.54 -11.95 -8.30
N HIS A 56 5.17 -13.11 -8.06
CA HIS A 56 6.17 -13.69 -8.96
C HIS A 56 5.60 -13.97 -10.36
N HIS A 57 4.36 -14.42 -10.44
CA HIS A 57 3.69 -14.77 -11.69
C HIS A 57 2.86 -13.63 -12.29
N ALA A 58 2.59 -12.58 -11.53
CA ALA A 58 1.82 -11.44 -12.00
C ALA A 58 2.55 -10.68 -13.12
N LYS A 59 1.78 -10.15 -14.05
CA LYS A 59 2.30 -9.22 -15.05
C LYS A 59 2.06 -7.79 -14.57
N PRO A 60 3.00 -6.87 -14.82
CA PRO A 60 2.74 -5.45 -14.53
C PRO A 60 1.50 -4.99 -15.30
N PRO A 61 0.53 -4.33 -14.64
CA PRO A 61 -0.64 -3.82 -15.31
C PRO A 61 -0.27 -2.69 -16.28
N LEU A 62 -1.03 -2.56 -17.36
CA LEU A 62 -0.87 -1.51 -18.35
C LEU A 62 -1.69 -0.26 -18.02
N THR A 63 -2.64 -0.37 -17.11
CA THR A 63 -3.50 0.73 -16.65
C THR A 63 -3.64 0.69 -15.15
N ASN A 64 -3.81 1.85 -14.55
CA ASN A 64 -4.13 1.95 -13.13
C ASN A 64 -5.57 1.52 -12.85
N ALA A 65 -5.82 0.99 -11.65
CA ALA A 65 -7.18 0.89 -11.14
C ALA A 65 -7.86 2.27 -11.16
N VAL A 66 -9.17 2.28 -11.38
CA VAL A 66 -9.95 3.53 -11.53
C VAL A 66 -9.77 4.46 -10.33
N VAL A 67 -9.80 3.92 -9.10
CA VAL A 67 -9.64 4.73 -7.88
C VAL A 67 -8.24 5.35 -7.81
N ILE A 68 -7.20 4.62 -8.20
CA ILE A 68 -5.81 5.14 -8.24
C ILE A 68 -5.72 6.32 -9.22
N SER A 69 -6.23 6.14 -10.43
CA SER A 69 -6.26 7.22 -11.44
C SER A 69 -7.03 8.46 -10.96
N LYS A 70 -8.17 8.27 -10.30
CA LYS A 70 -8.97 9.37 -9.77
C LYS A 70 -8.25 10.14 -8.66
N LEU A 71 -7.59 9.45 -7.73
CA LEU A 71 -6.86 10.09 -6.64
C LEU A 71 -5.66 10.89 -7.18
N ILE A 72 -4.90 10.34 -8.11
CA ILE A 72 -3.78 11.02 -8.76
C ILE A 72 -4.27 12.25 -9.55
N ALA A 73 -5.36 12.10 -10.29
CA ALA A 73 -5.95 13.21 -11.04
C ALA A 73 -6.49 14.32 -10.13
N ALA A 74 -6.94 13.99 -8.93
CA ALA A 74 -7.37 14.94 -7.91
C ALA A 74 -6.21 15.62 -7.17
N GLY A 75 -4.97 15.22 -7.43
CA GLY A 75 -3.75 15.83 -6.86
C GLY A 75 -3.07 15.03 -5.77
N ALA A 76 -3.64 13.92 -5.30
CA ALA A 76 -3.02 13.11 -4.26
C ALA A 76 -1.81 12.31 -4.80
N THR A 77 -0.78 12.19 -3.99
CA THR A 77 0.45 11.46 -4.31
C THR A 77 0.42 10.07 -3.69
N LEU A 78 0.57 9.03 -4.50
CA LEU A 78 0.71 7.66 -4.03
C LEU A 78 2.14 7.43 -3.53
N THR A 79 2.28 7.12 -2.24
CA THR A 79 3.58 6.99 -1.59
C THR A 79 4.03 5.56 -1.37
N GLY A 80 3.12 4.59 -1.36
CA GLY A 80 3.50 3.20 -1.17
C GLY A 80 2.35 2.22 -1.35
N MET A 81 2.72 0.95 -1.54
CA MET A 81 1.81 -0.18 -1.62
C MET A 81 1.86 -0.96 -0.31
N THR A 82 0.70 -1.22 0.27
CA THR A 82 0.61 -1.78 1.63
C THR A 82 0.29 -3.27 1.64
N ILE A 83 0.85 -3.94 2.65
CA ILE A 83 0.59 -5.35 2.93
C ILE A 83 -0.91 -5.56 3.19
N CYS A 84 -1.42 -6.69 2.73
CA CYS A 84 -2.76 -7.18 3.03
C CYS A 84 -2.71 -8.65 3.43
N ASP A 85 -3.81 -9.13 4.01
CA ASP A 85 -3.97 -10.57 4.22
C ASP A 85 -3.95 -11.31 2.89
N GLU A 86 -3.40 -12.52 2.89
CA GLU A 86 -3.27 -13.33 1.67
C GLU A 86 -4.63 -13.53 1.01
N PHE A 87 -4.75 -13.11 -0.25
CA PHE A 87 -6.00 -13.11 -1.03
C PHE A 87 -7.20 -12.52 -0.28
N PHE A 88 -6.94 -11.61 0.65
CA PHE A 88 -7.98 -10.90 1.44
C PHE A 88 -8.82 -11.81 2.32
N TYR A 89 -8.41 -13.06 2.51
CA TYR A 89 -9.16 -14.08 3.20
C TYR A 89 -8.73 -14.23 4.66
N SER A 90 -8.76 -13.13 5.40
CA SER A 90 -8.57 -13.05 6.84
C SER A 90 -9.00 -11.68 7.36
N LEU A 91 -9.18 -11.57 8.68
CA LEU A 91 -9.54 -10.33 9.37
C LEU A 91 -8.50 -9.92 10.41
N THR A 92 -7.39 -10.65 10.51
CA THR A 92 -6.39 -10.43 11.56
C THR A 92 -5.27 -9.48 11.15
N GLY A 93 -4.95 -9.43 9.88
CA GLY A 93 -3.78 -8.72 9.37
C GLY A 93 -2.49 -9.53 9.48
N ALA A 94 -2.53 -10.76 9.96
CA ALA A 94 -1.39 -11.66 10.01
C ALA A 94 -1.16 -12.27 8.61
N ASN A 95 -0.02 -11.99 8.02
CA ASN A 95 0.40 -12.56 6.75
C ASN A 95 1.62 -13.44 6.97
N THR A 96 1.52 -14.73 6.64
CA THR A 96 2.59 -15.70 6.86
C THR A 96 3.85 -15.38 6.05
N HIS A 97 3.68 -14.77 4.88
CA HIS A 97 4.78 -14.52 3.95
C HIS A 97 5.43 -13.14 4.18
N TYR A 98 4.62 -12.10 4.33
CA TYR A 98 5.10 -10.72 4.43
C TYR A 98 5.21 -10.21 5.86
N GLY A 99 4.72 -10.96 6.83
CA GLY A 99 4.68 -10.54 8.23
C GLY A 99 3.42 -9.76 8.59
N THR A 100 3.36 -9.36 9.85
CA THR A 100 2.20 -8.67 10.42
C THR A 100 2.55 -7.21 10.68
N PRO A 101 1.85 -6.25 10.05
CA PRO A 101 2.06 -4.83 10.35
C PRO A 101 1.84 -4.50 11.84
N ILE A 102 2.60 -3.56 12.34
CA ILE A 102 2.54 -3.16 13.75
C ILE A 102 1.35 -2.23 13.97
N ASN A 103 0.54 -2.54 14.99
CA ASN A 103 -0.52 -1.67 15.45
C ASN A 103 0.07 -0.61 16.41
N ALA A 104 0.40 0.56 15.91
CA ALA A 104 1.05 1.61 16.70
C ALA A 104 0.14 2.18 17.80
N ARG A 105 -1.18 2.05 17.68
CA ARG A 105 -2.16 2.54 18.66
C ARG A 105 -2.48 1.52 19.76
N ALA A 106 -2.21 0.26 19.51
CA ALA A 106 -2.38 -0.83 20.46
C ALA A 106 -1.20 -1.81 20.36
N PRO A 107 -0.02 -1.46 20.87
CA PRO A 107 1.17 -2.29 20.77
C PRO A 107 0.92 -3.70 21.31
N GLY A 108 1.42 -4.70 20.58
CA GLY A 108 1.23 -6.12 20.91
C GLY A 108 -0.09 -6.70 20.42
N ARG A 109 -0.98 -5.90 19.83
CA ARG A 109 -2.22 -6.39 19.23
C ARG A 109 -2.12 -6.46 17.71
N LEU A 110 -2.95 -7.32 17.11
CA LEU A 110 -3.06 -7.42 15.66
C LEU A 110 -3.61 -6.11 15.06
N PRO A 111 -3.20 -5.75 13.84
CA PRO A 111 -3.68 -4.53 13.20
C PRO A 111 -5.10 -4.64 12.68
N GLY A 112 -5.62 -5.86 12.53
CA GLY A 112 -6.83 -6.13 11.78
C GLY A 112 -6.56 -6.21 10.27
N GLY A 113 -7.52 -6.68 9.53
CA GLY A 113 -7.37 -6.91 8.08
C GLY A 113 -8.73 -6.96 7.37
N SER A 114 -8.68 -7.16 6.09
CA SER A 114 -7.54 -7.52 5.24
C SER A 114 -6.66 -6.34 4.81
N SER A 115 -7.03 -5.08 5.06
CA SER A 115 -6.24 -3.87 4.71
C SER A 115 -5.28 -3.48 5.84
N SER A 116 -4.56 -4.45 6.38
CA SER A 116 -3.70 -4.35 7.55
C SER A 116 -2.61 -3.28 7.42
N GLY A 117 -1.90 -3.30 6.32
CA GLY A 117 -0.83 -2.33 6.07
C GLY A 117 -1.34 -0.90 5.94
N SER A 118 -2.48 -0.70 5.30
CA SER A 118 -3.07 0.64 5.16
C SER A 118 -3.50 1.21 6.52
N ALA A 119 -4.12 0.37 7.36
CA ALA A 119 -4.50 0.77 8.71
C ALA A 119 -3.27 1.10 9.57
N ALA A 120 -2.24 0.27 9.51
CA ALA A 120 -0.98 0.49 10.22
C ALA A 120 -0.29 1.79 9.77
N ALA A 121 -0.25 2.05 8.48
CA ALA A 121 0.33 3.27 7.92
C ALA A 121 -0.36 4.54 8.46
N LEU A 122 -1.69 4.55 8.44
CA LEU A 122 -2.46 5.69 8.96
C LEU A 122 -2.23 5.91 10.45
N THR A 123 -2.23 4.87 11.25
CA THR A 123 -2.03 5.00 12.70
C THR A 123 -0.61 5.42 13.07
N ALA A 124 0.35 5.19 12.19
CA ALA A 124 1.73 5.62 12.35
C ALA A 124 2.01 7.00 11.72
N GLY A 125 1.02 7.64 11.13
CA GLY A 125 1.17 8.97 10.52
C GLY A 125 1.96 8.96 9.20
N MET A 126 1.99 7.84 8.49
CA MET A 126 2.73 7.71 7.23
C MET A 126 1.96 8.27 6.02
N SER A 127 0.71 8.58 6.18
CA SER A 127 -0.13 9.13 5.11
C SER A 127 -1.33 9.91 5.66
#